data_fbf853a5e1952e1df1e94e961265149f
#
_entry.id   fbf853a5e1952e1df1e94e961265149f
#
_cell.length_a   1.000
_cell.length_b   1.000
_cell.length_c   1.000
_cell.angle_alpha   90.00
_cell.angle_beta   90.00
_cell.angle_gamma   90.00
#
_symmetry.space_group_name_H-M   'P 1'
#
loop_
_entity.id
_entity.type
_entity.pdbx_description
1 polymer ?
#
loop_
_entity_poly.entity_id
_entity_poly.type
_entity_poly.pdbx_seq_one_letter_code
_entity_poly.pdbx_strand_id
1 'polypeptide(L)'
;MKKLSVILVVLLLGATTILNADHPFTYMVDGWGQEDVDINIDLSELKDLKKLQEEQIKKSIQISMGDYSEDSPLLGVYLADLTFKEAYEMHYDYNYGVLLSGVVPGGAAQQAGLMKGDIIMEFAGQKPRYEAQLSTMIKSQKVGDAVDIVFFRNEQIYETVAVLQSRQKPKVDETTGQMIIPQKPKLDAGGGGGSWIPMWFVDKNKFEDVNKIIKAFGFAPLREDGMFLNGFGGKGNIGKNWFLGGLGEWYDIDRKMIDTTGVKRMKYSLGFGGVTLDKRLMLSKNLATSLGFMLGWGGHTLELSHVGDNYDWNQLNTQLASSNNNYVKLEKNYILFQPKFEVLYRLTDWLGIRAAVGYMLSYSYHSGWNANICDDIFEVKNSPETKLDGLTISVGPWFGF
;
A
#
# COMPACT_ATOMS: atom_id res chain seq x y z
N MET A 1 6.66 -13.45 21.32
CA MET A 1 7.15 -12.06 21.42
C MET A 1 8.40 -11.77 20.58
N LYS A 2 9.38 -12.68 20.45
CA LYS A 2 10.60 -12.44 19.61
C LYS A 2 10.36 -12.29 18.11
N LYS A 3 9.29 -12.84 17.52
CA LYS A 3 9.01 -12.74 16.08
C LYS A 3 8.36 -11.42 15.66
N LEU A 4 7.69 -10.72 16.58
CA LEU A 4 7.07 -9.40 16.28
C LEU A 4 8.12 -8.28 16.28
N SER A 5 9.16 -8.40 17.11
CA SER A 5 10.28 -7.44 17.15
C SER A 5 11.11 -7.44 15.85
N VAL A 6 11.27 -8.60 15.22
CA VAL A 6 12.04 -8.72 13.96
C VAL A 6 11.30 -8.05 12.79
N ILE A 7 9.97 -8.15 12.74
CA ILE A 7 9.16 -7.51 11.69
C ILE A 7 9.18 -5.98 11.84
N LEU A 8 9.16 -5.48 13.07
CA LEU A 8 9.23 -4.03 13.33
C LEU A 8 10.62 -3.47 12.99
N VAL A 9 11.68 -4.22 13.26
CA VAL A 9 13.06 -3.84 12.90
C VAL A 9 13.28 -3.87 11.39
N VAL A 10 12.72 -4.84 10.67
CA VAL A 10 12.79 -4.90 9.20
C VAL A 10 11.98 -3.76 8.55
N LEU A 11 10.86 -3.36 9.13
CA LEU A 11 10.07 -2.19 8.68
C LEU A 11 10.79 -0.86 8.97
N LEU A 12 11.52 -0.74 10.08
CA LEU A 12 12.30 0.45 10.41
C LEU A 12 13.60 0.54 9.58
N LEU A 13 14.26 -0.57 9.29
CA LEU A 13 15.46 -0.59 8.46
C LEU A 13 15.14 -0.35 6.97
N GLY A 14 13.97 -0.75 6.49
CA GLY A 14 13.47 -0.41 5.15
C GLY A 14 13.22 1.10 4.98
N ALA A 15 12.89 1.81 6.04
CA ALA A 15 12.67 3.26 6.02
C ALA A 15 13.98 4.08 6.00
N THR A 16 15.08 3.57 6.57
CA THR A 16 16.36 4.28 6.65
C THR A 16 17.18 4.20 5.36
N THR A 17 16.95 3.23 4.49
CA THR A 17 17.62 3.14 3.19
C THR A 17 17.07 4.10 2.12
N ILE A 18 15.99 4.82 2.41
CA ILE A 18 15.38 5.81 1.50
C ILE A 18 15.80 7.25 1.84
N LEU A 19 16.39 7.48 3.00
CA LEU A 19 16.86 8.80 3.45
C LEU A 19 18.38 8.92 3.30
N ASN A 20 18.86 9.21 2.08
CA ASN A 20 20.13 9.90 1.90
C ASN A 20 19.87 11.39 2.26
N ALA A 21 20.11 11.74 3.51
CA ALA A 21 20.20 13.11 3.95
C ALA A 21 21.36 13.22 4.93
N ASP A 22 22.46 13.82 4.46
CA ASP A 22 23.52 14.33 5.28
C ASP A 22 22.98 15.45 6.18
N HIS A 23 22.54 15.11 7.40
CA HIS A 23 22.51 16.02 8.56
C HIS A 23 22.22 15.24 9.84
N PRO A 24 23.01 15.45 10.90
CA PRO A 24 22.75 14.85 12.20
C PRO A 24 21.58 15.57 12.88
N PHE A 25 20.48 14.84 13.15
CA PHE A 25 19.44 15.34 14.06
C PHE A 25 19.87 15.11 15.50
N THR A 26 20.20 16.20 16.17
CA THR A 26 20.38 16.22 17.61
C THR A 26 19.02 16.49 18.25
N TYR A 27 18.45 15.50 18.93
CA TYR A 27 17.27 15.72 19.78
C TYR A 27 17.73 16.19 21.17
N MET A 28 17.39 17.40 21.53
CA MET A 28 17.31 17.81 22.95
C MET A 28 16.00 17.22 23.50
N VAL A 29 16.13 16.30 24.44
CA VAL A 29 15.05 15.90 25.35
C VAL A 29 15.51 16.30 26.73
N ASP A 30 15.08 17.46 27.19
CA ASP A 30 15.18 17.82 28.58
C ASP A 30 14.00 17.29 29.39
N GLY A 31 14.32 16.46 30.36
CA GLY A 31 13.59 16.26 31.59
C GLY A 31 12.44 15.26 31.61
N TRP A 32 12.74 13.99 31.83
CA TRP A 32 11.99 13.07 32.71
C TRP A 32 12.92 11.93 33.14
N GLY A 33 13.00 11.74 34.44
CA GLY A 33 13.65 10.77 35.29
C GLY A 33 14.55 9.70 34.65
N GLN A 34 15.80 9.69 35.10
CA GLN A 34 16.82 8.71 34.79
C GLN A 34 16.42 7.30 35.18
N GLU A 35 16.29 6.44 34.21
CA GLU A 35 16.80 5.07 34.22
C GLU A 35 17.68 4.95 32.99
N ASP A 36 18.99 4.87 33.20
CA ASP A 36 19.97 4.64 32.14
C ASP A 36 19.76 3.26 31.54
N VAL A 37 19.00 3.18 30.45
CA VAL A 37 19.00 2.02 29.56
C VAL A 37 20.16 2.21 28.58
N ASP A 38 21.29 1.64 28.94
CA ASP A 38 22.47 1.58 28.06
C ASP A 38 22.16 0.64 26.88
N ILE A 39 21.60 1.19 25.81
CA ILE A 39 21.37 0.45 24.55
C ILE A 39 22.69 0.42 23.79
N ASN A 40 23.54 -0.53 24.13
CA ASN A 40 24.74 -0.82 23.36
C ASN A 40 24.36 -1.52 22.05
N ILE A 41 24.10 -0.72 21.01
CA ILE A 41 23.87 -1.25 19.66
C ILE A 41 25.24 -1.60 19.09
N ASP A 42 25.54 -2.89 19.00
CA ASP A 42 26.73 -3.36 18.29
C ASP A 42 26.61 -3.09 16.79
N LEU A 43 27.24 -1.98 16.36
CA LEU A 43 27.28 -1.55 14.98
C LEU A 43 28.12 -2.47 14.08
N SER A 44 28.81 -3.47 14.63
CA SER A 44 29.59 -4.44 13.84
C SER A 44 28.69 -5.33 12.98
N GLU A 45 27.53 -5.77 13.48
CA GLU A 45 26.54 -6.54 12.71
C GLU A 45 25.94 -5.73 11.54
N LEU A 46 25.79 -4.41 11.70
CA LEU A 46 25.31 -3.52 10.63
C LEU A 46 26.37 -3.35 9.52
N LYS A 47 27.66 -3.37 9.85
CA LYS A 47 28.74 -3.37 8.86
C LYS A 47 28.81 -4.67 8.07
N ASP A 48 28.58 -5.79 8.73
CA ASP A 48 28.57 -7.12 8.09
C ASP A 48 27.32 -7.29 7.21
N LEU A 49 26.15 -6.80 7.63
CA LEU A 49 24.94 -6.74 6.79
C LEU A 49 25.14 -5.87 5.54
N LYS A 50 25.81 -4.73 5.68
CA LYS A 50 26.11 -3.83 4.56
C LYS A 50 27.08 -4.49 3.57
N LYS A 51 28.08 -5.21 4.08
CA LYS A 51 29.03 -5.97 3.28
C LYS A 51 28.40 -7.15 2.54
N LEU A 52 27.49 -7.89 3.21
CA LEU A 52 26.67 -8.94 2.62
C LEU A 52 25.72 -8.39 1.55
N GLN A 53 25.15 -7.22 1.76
CA GLN A 53 24.28 -6.55 0.80
C GLN A 53 25.10 -6.07 -0.43
N GLU A 54 26.29 -5.52 -0.22
CA GLU A 54 27.23 -5.16 -1.30
C GLU A 54 27.72 -6.39 -2.07
N GLU A 55 27.98 -7.50 -1.41
CA GLU A 55 28.34 -8.77 -2.06
C GLU A 55 27.17 -9.39 -2.82
N GLN A 56 25.94 -9.31 -2.29
CA GLN A 56 24.73 -9.74 -3.00
C GLN A 56 24.45 -8.85 -4.22
N ILE A 57 24.62 -7.54 -4.08
CA ILE A 57 24.51 -6.60 -5.21
C ILE A 57 25.61 -6.89 -6.25
N LYS A 58 26.86 -7.10 -5.84
CA LYS A 58 27.94 -7.50 -6.76
C LYS A 58 27.64 -8.85 -7.40
N LYS A 59 27.12 -9.82 -6.66
CA LYS A 59 26.73 -11.13 -7.18
C LYS A 59 25.54 -11.05 -8.13
N SER A 60 24.52 -10.24 -7.84
CA SER A 60 23.39 -10.01 -8.75
C SER A 60 23.81 -9.22 -10.00
N ILE A 61 24.74 -8.26 -9.88
CA ILE A 61 25.37 -7.58 -11.01
C ILE A 61 26.21 -8.57 -11.81
N GLN A 62 26.96 -9.44 -11.16
CA GLN A 62 27.78 -10.46 -11.81
C GLN A 62 26.94 -11.57 -12.44
N ILE A 63 25.77 -11.91 -11.87
CA ILE A 63 24.79 -12.83 -12.46
C ILE A 63 24.04 -12.15 -13.63
N SER A 64 23.71 -10.87 -13.50
CA SER A 64 23.12 -10.09 -14.62
C SER A 64 24.16 -9.70 -15.69
N MET A 65 25.45 -9.68 -15.34
CA MET A 65 26.59 -9.58 -16.27
C MET A 65 27.18 -10.95 -16.63
N GLY A 66 26.52 -12.05 -16.14
CA GLY A 66 26.99 -13.41 -16.34
C GLY A 66 27.20 -13.74 -17.80
N ASP A 67 28.42 -14.14 -18.13
CA ASP A 67 28.90 -14.79 -19.38
C ASP A 67 28.45 -14.13 -20.70
N TYR A 68 28.45 -12.80 -20.76
CA TYR A 68 28.37 -12.10 -22.02
C TYR A 68 29.79 -11.89 -22.55
N SER A 69 30.28 -12.87 -23.30
CA SER A 69 31.45 -12.69 -24.12
C SER A 69 31.21 -11.51 -25.09
N GLU A 70 32.26 -10.79 -25.47
CA GLU A 70 32.20 -9.75 -26.51
C GLU A 70 31.61 -10.31 -27.84
N ASP A 71 31.57 -11.61 -27.99
CA ASP A 71 31.06 -12.36 -29.13
C ASP A 71 29.54 -12.74 -29.01
N SER A 72 28.83 -12.26 -28.00
CA SER A 72 27.39 -12.55 -27.88
C SER A 72 26.57 -11.78 -28.91
N PRO A 73 25.75 -12.47 -29.73
CA PRO A 73 24.94 -11.84 -30.75
C PRO A 73 23.81 -11.02 -30.13
N LEU A 74 23.57 -9.82 -30.66
CA LEU A 74 22.51 -8.92 -30.24
C LEU A 74 21.68 -8.47 -31.43
N LEU A 75 20.34 -8.54 -31.26
CA LEU A 75 19.38 -7.93 -32.17
C LEU A 75 19.18 -6.43 -31.86
N GLY A 76 19.43 -6.01 -30.63
CA GLY A 76 19.25 -4.62 -30.22
C GLY A 76 17.78 -4.24 -29.99
N VAL A 77 17.05 -5.04 -29.25
CA VAL A 77 15.63 -4.84 -28.92
C VAL A 77 15.37 -4.93 -27.42
N TYR A 78 14.31 -4.27 -26.99
CA TYR A 78 13.70 -4.49 -25.70
C TYR A 78 12.47 -5.36 -25.90
N LEU A 79 12.43 -6.52 -25.26
CA LEU A 79 11.39 -7.51 -25.40
C LEU A 79 10.36 -7.35 -24.28
N ALA A 80 9.14 -7.75 -24.55
CA ALA A 80 8.07 -7.89 -23.56
C ALA A 80 7.16 -9.05 -23.98
N ASP A 81 6.64 -9.78 -22.99
CA ASP A 81 5.61 -10.76 -23.26
C ASP A 81 4.34 -10.04 -23.75
N LEU A 82 3.73 -10.58 -24.80
CA LEU A 82 2.48 -10.05 -25.34
C LEU A 82 1.32 -10.43 -24.45
N THR A 83 0.65 -9.45 -23.86
CA THR A 83 -0.55 -9.69 -23.06
C THR A 83 -1.77 -9.85 -23.94
N PHE A 84 -2.81 -10.57 -23.44
CA PHE A 84 -4.08 -10.72 -24.14
C PHE A 84 -4.72 -9.37 -24.53
N LYS A 85 -4.59 -8.38 -23.63
CA LYS A 85 -5.10 -7.01 -23.87
C LYS A 85 -4.38 -6.34 -25.04
N GLU A 86 -3.05 -6.39 -25.05
CA GLU A 86 -2.25 -5.81 -26.14
C GLU A 86 -2.52 -6.51 -27.48
N ALA A 87 -2.64 -7.84 -27.47
CA ALA A 87 -3.00 -8.62 -28.67
C ALA A 87 -4.38 -8.19 -29.20
N TYR A 88 -5.37 -8.04 -28.31
CA TYR A 88 -6.71 -7.61 -28.68
C TYR A 88 -6.74 -6.17 -29.23
N GLU A 89 -6.04 -5.23 -28.59
CA GLU A 89 -5.95 -3.82 -29.04
C GLU A 89 -5.21 -3.69 -30.39
N MET A 90 -4.29 -4.60 -30.68
CA MET A 90 -3.52 -4.62 -31.93
C MET A 90 -4.18 -5.50 -33.01
N HIS A 91 -5.37 -6.08 -32.77
CA HIS A 91 -6.06 -7.02 -33.64
C HIS A 91 -5.15 -8.19 -34.07
N TYR A 92 -4.39 -8.74 -33.09
CA TYR A 92 -3.46 -9.81 -33.30
C TYR A 92 -4.08 -11.15 -32.89
N ASP A 93 -4.48 -11.96 -33.85
CA ASP A 93 -5.28 -13.18 -33.67
C ASP A 93 -4.47 -14.44 -33.35
N TYR A 94 -3.15 -14.31 -33.17
CA TYR A 94 -2.28 -15.46 -32.93
C TYR A 94 -1.93 -15.60 -31.44
N ASN A 95 -1.72 -16.86 -31.01
CA ASN A 95 -1.41 -17.18 -29.61
C ASN A 95 0.11 -17.32 -29.33
N TYR A 96 0.94 -16.75 -30.18
CA TYR A 96 2.40 -16.72 -30.07
C TYR A 96 2.91 -15.37 -30.57
N GLY A 97 4.14 -15.05 -30.27
CA GLY A 97 4.75 -13.79 -30.66
C GLY A 97 5.28 -13.00 -29.45
N VAL A 98 6.26 -12.16 -29.68
CA VAL A 98 6.92 -11.34 -28.66
C VAL A 98 6.86 -9.88 -29.07
N LEU A 99 6.36 -9.04 -28.16
CA LEU A 99 6.21 -7.61 -28.41
C LEU A 99 7.57 -6.89 -28.27
N LEU A 100 7.89 -6.03 -29.22
CA LEU A 100 9.02 -5.09 -29.12
C LEU A 100 8.60 -3.86 -28.32
N SER A 101 8.97 -3.79 -27.08
CA SER A 101 8.73 -2.61 -26.22
C SER A 101 9.68 -1.45 -26.56
N GLY A 102 10.72 -1.70 -27.34
CA GLY A 102 11.64 -0.70 -27.86
C GLY A 102 12.74 -1.29 -28.75
N VAL A 103 13.43 -0.43 -29.48
CA VAL A 103 14.56 -0.78 -30.37
C VAL A 103 15.74 0.10 -29.99
N VAL A 104 16.93 -0.48 -29.94
CA VAL A 104 18.19 0.22 -29.62
C VAL A 104 18.62 1.03 -30.83
N PRO A 105 18.88 2.34 -30.70
CA PRO A 105 19.40 3.18 -31.78
C PRO A 105 20.72 2.65 -32.32
N GLY A 106 20.81 2.49 -33.67
CA GLY A 106 21.97 1.95 -34.35
C GLY A 106 22.14 0.42 -34.27
N GLY A 107 21.22 -0.27 -33.54
CA GLY A 107 21.23 -1.73 -33.42
C GLY A 107 20.72 -2.46 -34.67
N ALA A 108 20.97 -3.78 -34.75
CA ALA A 108 20.56 -4.65 -35.85
C ALA A 108 19.08 -4.55 -36.18
N ALA A 109 18.22 -4.51 -35.17
CA ALA A 109 16.78 -4.39 -35.35
C ALA A 109 16.36 -3.07 -36.00
N GLN A 110 16.97 -1.95 -35.62
CA GLN A 110 16.71 -0.65 -36.26
C GLN A 110 17.13 -0.65 -37.71
N GLN A 111 18.30 -1.23 -38.01
CA GLN A 111 18.81 -1.34 -39.37
C GLN A 111 17.95 -2.23 -40.25
N ALA A 112 17.29 -3.25 -39.64
CA ALA A 112 16.32 -4.13 -40.28
C ALA A 112 14.92 -3.50 -40.40
N GLY A 113 14.73 -2.25 -39.94
CA GLY A 113 13.46 -1.56 -40.02
C GLY A 113 12.41 -1.97 -38.96
N LEU A 114 12.83 -2.68 -37.91
CA LEU A 114 11.97 -3.01 -36.78
C LEU A 114 11.76 -1.77 -35.90
N MET A 115 10.57 -1.66 -35.30
CA MET A 115 10.18 -0.52 -34.46
C MET A 115 9.52 -1.00 -33.17
N LYS A 116 9.40 -0.06 -32.20
CA LYS A 116 8.59 -0.28 -31.03
C LYS A 116 7.13 -0.54 -31.43
N GLY A 117 6.51 -1.56 -30.85
CA GLY A 117 5.15 -1.96 -31.14
C GLY A 117 5.05 -3.11 -32.16
N ASP A 118 6.13 -3.54 -32.79
CA ASP A 118 6.11 -4.75 -33.61
C ASP A 118 5.97 -5.99 -32.74
N ILE A 119 5.30 -7.01 -33.25
CA ILE A 119 5.25 -8.33 -32.64
C ILE A 119 6.07 -9.29 -33.51
N ILE A 120 7.16 -9.82 -32.94
CA ILE A 120 7.97 -10.83 -33.62
C ILE A 120 7.22 -12.15 -33.64
N MET A 121 6.81 -12.59 -34.81
CA MET A 121 6.10 -13.84 -35.04
C MET A 121 7.03 -15.03 -35.27
N GLU A 122 8.10 -14.81 -36.04
CA GLU A 122 9.12 -15.82 -36.32
C GLU A 122 10.50 -15.21 -36.26
N PHE A 123 11.44 -15.97 -35.75
CA PHE A 123 12.85 -15.64 -35.70
C PHE A 123 13.68 -16.87 -36.08
N ALA A 124 14.46 -16.79 -37.15
CA ALA A 124 15.19 -17.93 -37.71
C ALA A 124 14.28 -19.14 -37.99
N GLY A 125 13.09 -18.91 -38.53
CA GLY A 125 12.11 -19.95 -38.83
C GLY A 125 11.40 -20.59 -37.63
N GLN A 126 11.63 -20.07 -36.41
CA GLN A 126 11.01 -20.56 -35.17
C GLN A 126 10.04 -19.51 -34.59
N LYS A 127 8.92 -20.01 -34.04
CA LYS A 127 7.86 -19.17 -33.46
C LYS A 127 8.04 -18.99 -31.95
N PRO A 128 8.52 -17.82 -31.49
CA PRO A 128 8.66 -17.55 -30.05
C PRO A 128 7.29 -17.29 -29.43
N ARG A 129 7.08 -17.77 -28.19
CA ARG A 129 5.84 -17.55 -27.43
C ARG A 129 6.00 -16.50 -26.32
N TYR A 130 7.24 -16.29 -25.83
CA TYR A 130 7.55 -15.39 -24.73
C TYR A 130 8.97 -14.84 -24.89
N GLU A 131 9.23 -13.72 -24.20
CA GLU A 131 10.49 -12.97 -24.32
C GLU A 131 11.75 -13.79 -24.04
N ALA A 132 11.70 -14.67 -23.02
CA ALA A 132 12.83 -15.51 -22.65
C ALA A 132 13.19 -16.52 -23.75
N GLN A 133 12.18 -17.03 -24.49
CA GLN A 133 12.40 -17.94 -25.61
C GLN A 133 13.09 -17.19 -26.76
N LEU A 134 12.58 -16.02 -27.16
CA LEU A 134 13.21 -15.20 -28.21
C LEU A 134 14.63 -14.78 -27.82
N SER A 135 14.85 -14.40 -26.57
CA SER A 135 16.17 -14.10 -26.05
C SER A 135 17.14 -15.27 -26.18
N THR A 136 16.67 -16.50 -25.92
CA THR A 136 17.48 -17.71 -26.09
C THR A 136 17.76 -18.00 -27.58
N MET A 137 16.77 -17.80 -28.44
CA MET A 137 16.95 -17.95 -29.89
C MET A 137 17.99 -16.99 -30.46
N ILE A 138 17.98 -15.71 -30.00
CA ILE A 138 18.99 -14.72 -30.40
C ILE A 138 20.38 -15.15 -29.92
N LYS A 139 20.49 -15.59 -28.66
CA LYS A 139 21.77 -16.04 -28.08
C LYS A 139 22.34 -17.30 -28.73
N SER A 140 21.53 -18.13 -29.38
CA SER A 140 21.97 -19.33 -30.08
C SER A 140 22.58 -19.07 -31.46
N GLN A 141 22.45 -17.86 -31.99
CA GLN A 141 23.06 -17.42 -33.24
C GLN A 141 24.49 -16.94 -33.02
N LYS A 142 25.14 -16.53 -34.07
CA LYS A 142 26.48 -15.92 -34.05
C LYS A 142 26.43 -14.45 -34.43
N VAL A 143 27.42 -13.69 -33.97
CA VAL A 143 27.62 -12.32 -34.43
C VAL A 143 27.88 -12.32 -35.91
N GLY A 144 27.20 -11.45 -36.66
CA GLY A 144 27.26 -11.37 -38.11
C GLY A 144 26.29 -12.28 -38.87
N ASP A 145 25.57 -13.17 -38.18
CA ASP A 145 24.53 -13.97 -38.82
C ASP A 145 23.40 -13.08 -39.33
N ALA A 146 22.97 -13.33 -40.58
CA ALA A 146 21.77 -12.74 -41.16
C ALA A 146 20.59 -13.63 -40.82
N VAL A 147 19.62 -13.10 -40.06
CA VAL A 147 18.49 -13.86 -39.52
C VAL A 147 17.22 -13.34 -40.11
N ASP A 148 16.40 -14.24 -40.65
CA ASP A 148 15.07 -13.94 -41.14
C ASP A 148 14.13 -13.71 -39.97
N ILE A 149 13.33 -12.62 -40.02
CA ILE A 149 12.40 -12.22 -39.02
C ILE A 149 11.06 -11.93 -39.68
N VAL A 150 10.02 -12.62 -39.21
CA VAL A 150 8.62 -12.32 -39.56
C VAL A 150 8.01 -11.56 -38.40
N PHE A 151 7.38 -10.43 -38.66
CA PHE A 151 6.78 -9.58 -37.63
C PHE A 151 5.44 -9.02 -38.09
N PHE A 152 4.59 -8.71 -37.11
CA PHE A 152 3.27 -8.12 -37.30
C PHE A 152 3.35 -6.62 -36.91
N ARG A 153 2.76 -5.77 -37.73
CA ARG A 153 2.65 -4.34 -37.56
C ARG A 153 1.42 -3.80 -38.29
N ASN A 154 0.58 -2.98 -37.64
CA ASN A 154 -0.60 -2.35 -38.24
C ASN A 154 -1.48 -3.37 -39.00
N GLU A 155 -1.83 -4.46 -38.33
CA GLU A 155 -2.70 -5.55 -38.87
C GLU A 155 -2.12 -6.27 -40.10
N GLN A 156 -0.83 -6.13 -40.40
CA GLN A 156 -0.16 -6.78 -41.53
C GLN A 156 1.09 -7.52 -41.08
N ILE A 157 1.44 -8.57 -41.82
CA ILE A 157 2.62 -9.37 -41.60
C ILE A 157 3.71 -8.91 -42.56
N TYR A 158 4.91 -8.70 -42.02
CA TYR A 158 6.08 -8.27 -42.77
C TYR A 158 7.25 -9.25 -42.53
N GLU A 159 8.16 -9.28 -43.46
CA GLU A 159 9.40 -10.04 -43.37
C GLU A 159 10.59 -9.07 -43.52
N THR A 160 11.63 -9.33 -42.77
CA THR A 160 12.90 -8.60 -42.87
C THR A 160 14.07 -9.50 -42.48
N VAL A 161 15.28 -9.05 -42.82
CA VAL A 161 16.51 -9.72 -42.44
C VAL A 161 17.30 -8.81 -41.50
N ALA A 162 17.68 -9.30 -40.33
CA ALA A 162 18.53 -8.58 -39.41
C ALA A 162 19.92 -9.23 -39.33
N VAL A 163 20.99 -8.43 -39.47
CA VAL A 163 22.34 -8.89 -39.25
C VAL A 163 22.71 -8.67 -37.78
N LEU A 164 22.91 -9.76 -37.03
CA LEU A 164 23.18 -9.68 -35.60
C LEU A 164 24.53 -9.04 -35.32
N GLN A 165 24.55 -8.06 -34.40
CA GLN A 165 25.75 -7.31 -34.07
C GLN A 165 26.38 -7.84 -32.78
N SER A 166 27.67 -7.57 -32.59
CA SER A 166 28.32 -7.76 -31.29
C SER A 166 27.84 -6.68 -30.29
N ARG A 167 27.93 -6.96 -29.02
CA ARG A 167 27.66 -5.98 -27.97
C ARG A 167 28.64 -4.81 -28.13
N GLN A 168 28.13 -3.63 -28.46
CA GLN A 168 28.97 -2.43 -28.43
C GLN A 168 29.41 -2.21 -26.96
N LYS A 169 30.71 -1.96 -26.76
CA LYS A 169 31.21 -1.54 -25.45
C LYS A 169 30.37 -0.36 -24.98
N PRO A 170 29.98 -0.33 -23.70
CA PRO A 170 29.24 0.81 -23.16
C PRO A 170 30.01 2.08 -23.49
N LYS A 171 29.35 3.05 -24.13
CA LYS A 171 30.00 4.35 -24.44
C LYS A 171 30.40 4.95 -23.11
N VAL A 172 31.68 5.06 -22.89
CA VAL A 172 32.27 5.82 -21.80
C VAL A 172 32.30 7.27 -22.30
N ASP A 173 31.78 8.19 -21.51
CA ASP A 173 31.92 9.61 -21.76
C ASP A 173 33.42 9.92 -21.71
N GLU A 174 34.01 10.24 -22.87
CA GLU A 174 35.44 10.49 -23.01
C GLU A 174 35.93 11.67 -22.16
N THR A 175 34.98 12.54 -21.73
CA THR A 175 35.30 13.74 -20.92
C THR A 175 35.30 13.45 -19.42
N THR A 176 34.45 12.51 -18.95
CA THR A 176 34.27 12.24 -17.51
C THR A 176 34.73 10.84 -17.10
N GLY A 177 35.03 9.94 -18.03
CA GLY A 177 35.38 8.54 -17.75
C GLY A 177 34.23 7.72 -17.12
N GLN A 178 33.00 8.26 -17.06
CA GLN A 178 31.85 7.58 -16.50
C GLN A 178 31.09 6.77 -17.57
N MET A 179 30.70 5.54 -17.20
CA MET A 179 29.81 4.76 -18.06
C MET A 179 28.46 5.48 -18.21
N ILE A 180 28.07 5.73 -19.46
CA ILE A 180 26.69 6.17 -19.77
C ILE A 180 25.80 4.95 -19.58
N ILE A 181 25.27 4.79 -18.37
CA ILE A 181 24.25 3.78 -18.05
C ILE A 181 22.94 4.29 -18.67
N PRO A 182 22.33 3.56 -19.62
CA PRO A 182 21.00 3.92 -20.10
C PRO A 182 20.04 3.96 -18.90
N GLN A 183 19.56 5.15 -18.55
CA GLN A 183 18.58 5.27 -17.47
C GLN A 183 17.30 4.55 -17.91
N LYS A 184 16.90 3.53 -17.14
CA LYS A 184 15.55 2.93 -17.31
C LYS A 184 14.53 4.06 -17.22
N PRO A 185 13.56 4.14 -18.13
CA PRO A 185 12.53 5.15 -18.02
C PRO A 185 11.90 5.09 -16.63
N LYS A 186 11.92 6.24 -15.95
CA LYS A 186 11.35 6.33 -14.60
C LYS A 186 9.85 6.06 -14.71
N LEU A 187 9.39 4.98 -14.08
CA LEU A 187 7.96 4.66 -14.05
C LEU A 187 7.22 5.81 -13.36
N ASP A 188 6.19 6.33 -14.01
CA ASP A 188 5.35 7.38 -13.45
C ASP A 188 4.45 6.81 -12.36
N ALA A 189 4.51 7.43 -11.19
CA ALA A 189 3.69 7.05 -10.05
C ALA A 189 2.23 7.55 -10.14
N GLY A 190 1.93 8.33 -11.17
CA GLY A 190 0.62 8.92 -11.40
C GLY A 190 0.35 10.19 -10.60
N GLY A 191 -0.78 10.84 -10.90
CA GLY A 191 -1.21 12.10 -10.26
C GLY A 191 -1.90 11.92 -8.92
N GLY A 192 -2.60 10.82 -8.74
CA GLY A 192 -3.39 10.54 -7.54
C GLY A 192 -4.78 10.00 -7.84
N GLY A 193 -5.61 9.88 -6.82
CA GLY A 193 -6.97 9.37 -6.97
C GLY A 193 -7.70 9.21 -5.64
N GLY A 194 -8.88 8.62 -5.70
CA GLY A 194 -9.72 8.32 -4.56
C GLY A 194 -10.15 6.86 -4.49
N SER A 195 -10.61 6.44 -3.34
CA SER A 195 -11.00 5.07 -3.05
C SER A 195 -12.18 5.03 -2.09
N TRP A 196 -13.10 4.10 -2.30
CA TRP A 196 -13.87 3.53 -1.22
C TRP A 196 -12.96 2.58 -0.46
N ILE A 197 -12.92 2.69 0.88
CA ILE A 197 -11.95 2.00 1.73
C ILE A 197 -12.71 1.13 2.74
N PRO A 198 -13.30 -0.01 2.32
CA PRO A 198 -13.82 -0.97 3.28
C PRO A 198 -12.67 -1.50 4.12
N MET A 199 -12.78 -1.39 5.46
CA MET A 199 -11.70 -1.71 6.38
C MET A 199 -12.17 -2.70 7.45
N TRP A 200 -11.38 -3.74 7.66
CA TRP A 200 -11.52 -4.61 8.81
C TRP A 200 -10.59 -4.13 9.91
N PHE A 201 -11.16 -3.72 11.04
CA PHE A 201 -10.44 -3.25 12.22
C PHE A 201 -10.54 -4.28 13.34
N VAL A 202 -9.40 -4.77 13.80
CA VAL A 202 -9.30 -5.73 14.92
C VAL A 202 -8.67 -5.01 16.09
N ASP A 203 -9.50 -4.64 17.06
CA ASP A 203 -9.04 -3.99 18.29
C ASP A 203 -8.19 -4.93 19.13
N LYS A 204 -7.05 -4.44 19.62
CA LYS A 204 -6.10 -5.21 20.43
C LYS A 204 -6.72 -5.74 21.73
N ASN A 205 -7.59 -4.96 22.36
CA ASN A 205 -8.24 -5.27 23.63
C ASN A 205 -9.63 -5.86 23.42
N LYS A 206 -10.05 -6.15 22.17
CA LYS A 206 -11.34 -6.78 21.84
C LYS A 206 -12.55 -6.02 22.37
N PHE A 207 -12.42 -4.70 22.51
CA PHE A 207 -13.46 -3.82 23.09
C PHE A 207 -13.91 -4.24 24.50
N GLU A 208 -13.01 -4.84 25.30
CA GLU A 208 -13.38 -5.49 26.58
C GLU A 208 -14.15 -4.54 27.50
N ASP A 209 -13.68 -3.30 27.66
CA ASP A 209 -14.31 -2.32 28.56
C ASP A 209 -15.71 -1.94 28.10
N VAL A 210 -15.87 -1.69 26.80
CA VAL A 210 -17.17 -1.36 26.17
C VAL A 210 -18.09 -2.55 26.27
N ASN A 211 -17.60 -3.75 25.98
CA ASN A 211 -18.38 -4.99 26.04
C ASN A 211 -18.88 -5.34 27.45
N LYS A 212 -18.13 -4.98 28.50
CA LYS A 212 -18.60 -5.12 29.88
C LYS A 212 -19.88 -4.32 30.13
N ILE A 213 -19.91 -3.06 29.69
CA ILE A 213 -21.06 -2.17 29.83
C ILE A 213 -22.22 -2.68 28.98
N ILE A 214 -22.00 -3.03 27.72
CA ILE A 214 -23.01 -3.54 26.80
C ILE A 214 -23.69 -4.80 27.36
N LYS A 215 -22.90 -5.76 27.85
CA LYS A 215 -23.41 -7.00 28.46
C LYS A 215 -24.19 -6.72 29.74
N ALA A 216 -23.70 -5.82 30.60
CA ALA A 216 -24.40 -5.44 31.83
C ALA A 216 -25.76 -4.76 31.54
N PHE A 217 -25.86 -4.05 30.42
CA PHE A 217 -27.13 -3.44 29.98
C PHE A 217 -28.10 -4.42 29.30
N GLY A 218 -27.66 -5.67 29.05
CA GLY A 218 -28.49 -6.76 28.52
C GLY A 218 -28.35 -7.01 27.01
N PHE A 219 -27.41 -6.34 26.32
CA PHE A 219 -27.19 -6.56 24.90
C PHE A 219 -26.05 -7.53 24.61
N ALA A 220 -26.09 -8.14 23.42
CA ALA A 220 -24.97 -8.91 22.90
C ALA A 220 -23.73 -8.01 22.72
N PRO A 221 -22.51 -8.49 23.01
CA PRO A 221 -21.30 -7.71 22.89
C PRO A 221 -21.00 -7.33 21.43
N LEU A 222 -20.11 -6.36 21.25
CA LEU A 222 -19.44 -6.10 19.97
C LEU A 222 -18.54 -7.29 19.61
N ARG A 223 -18.34 -7.49 18.33
CA ARG A 223 -17.53 -8.60 17.84
C ARG A 223 -16.06 -8.46 18.28
N GLU A 224 -15.53 -9.52 18.85
CA GLU A 224 -14.14 -9.57 19.33
C GLU A 224 -13.14 -9.87 18.22
N ASP A 225 -13.60 -10.47 17.09
CA ASP A 225 -12.81 -10.82 15.92
C ASP A 225 -12.63 -9.65 14.93
N GLY A 226 -13.25 -8.51 15.21
CA GLY A 226 -13.09 -7.27 14.46
C GLY A 226 -14.42 -6.68 13.95
N MET A 227 -14.30 -5.45 13.46
CA MET A 227 -15.40 -4.66 12.91
C MET A 227 -15.13 -4.29 11.47
N PHE A 228 -16.20 -4.28 10.67
CA PHE A 228 -16.13 -3.82 9.29
C PHE A 228 -16.53 -2.35 9.23
N LEU A 229 -15.57 -1.48 8.99
CA LEU A 229 -15.75 -0.05 8.82
C LEU A 229 -15.97 0.28 7.36
N ASN A 230 -16.75 1.30 7.09
CA ASN A 230 -16.89 1.90 5.78
C ASN A 230 -16.16 3.25 5.77
N GLY A 231 -15.52 3.56 4.67
CA GLY A 231 -14.82 4.82 4.55
C GLY A 231 -14.46 5.20 3.14
N PHE A 232 -14.00 6.41 3.01
CA PHE A 232 -13.50 6.98 1.76
C PHE A 232 -12.21 7.71 2.03
N GLY A 233 -11.40 7.79 0.99
CA GLY A 233 -10.19 8.58 1.04
C GLY A 233 -9.63 8.83 -0.35
N GLY A 234 -8.67 9.73 -0.40
CA GLY A 234 -7.97 10.04 -1.63
C GLY A 234 -6.65 10.71 -1.34
N LYS A 235 -5.76 10.67 -2.32
CA LYS A 235 -4.44 11.30 -2.21
C LYS A 235 -3.92 11.74 -3.57
N GLY A 236 -3.18 12.85 -3.58
CA GLY A 236 -2.53 13.42 -4.75
C GLY A 236 -1.03 13.38 -4.64
N ASN A 237 -0.37 13.30 -5.78
CA ASN A 237 1.10 13.36 -5.88
C ASN A 237 1.57 14.80 -5.64
N ILE A 238 2.40 15.01 -4.63
CA ILE A 238 3.00 16.30 -4.28
C ILE A 238 4.46 16.43 -4.77
N GLY A 239 4.89 15.51 -5.61
CA GLY A 239 6.23 15.48 -6.20
C GLY A 239 7.10 14.34 -5.65
N LYS A 240 8.06 13.91 -6.46
CA LYS A 240 9.02 12.86 -6.12
C LYS A 240 8.37 11.55 -5.60
N ASN A 241 7.18 11.19 -6.10
CA ASN A 241 6.37 10.05 -5.68
C ASN A 241 5.91 10.10 -4.21
N TRP A 242 5.85 11.28 -3.61
CA TRP A 242 5.16 11.51 -2.35
C TRP A 242 3.70 11.82 -2.61
N PHE A 243 2.82 11.21 -1.84
CA PHE A 243 1.38 11.39 -1.93
C PHE A 243 0.86 11.91 -0.60
N LEU A 244 0.17 13.04 -0.67
CA LEU A 244 -0.56 13.65 0.44
C LEU A 244 -2.05 13.48 0.21
N GLY A 245 -2.78 13.13 1.25
CA GLY A 245 -4.21 12.93 1.15
C GLY A 245 -4.92 12.85 2.47
N GLY A 246 -6.11 12.28 2.46
CA GLY A 246 -6.90 12.07 3.65
C GLY A 246 -7.77 10.82 3.53
N LEU A 247 -8.21 10.32 4.67
CA LEU A 247 -9.20 9.26 4.75
C LEU A 247 -10.11 9.47 5.95
N GLY A 248 -11.30 8.90 5.88
CA GLY A 248 -12.26 8.82 6.98
C GLY A 248 -12.98 7.48 6.97
N GLU A 249 -13.14 6.89 8.13
CA GLU A 249 -13.74 5.57 8.36
C GLU A 249 -14.76 5.65 9.47
N TRP A 250 -15.85 4.88 9.35
CA TRP A 250 -16.89 4.83 10.38
C TRP A 250 -17.55 3.46 10.46
N TYR A 251 -18.07 3.19 11.62
CA TYR A 251 -18.88 2.03 11.96
C TYR A 251 -20.00 2.46 12.91
N ASP A 252 -21.21 1.99 12.66
CA ASP A 252 -22.38 2.23 13.51
C ASP A 252 -23.15 0.93 13.72
N ILE A 253 -23.63 0.73 14.95
CA ILE A 253 -24.59 -0.33 15.28
C ILE A 253 -25.63 0.21 16.22
N ASP A 254 -26.90 -0.07 15.96
CA ASP A 254 -28.06 0.31 16.76
C ASP A 254 -28.86 -0.96 17.09
N ARG A 255 -29.12 -1.17 18.38
CA ARG A 255 -29.88 -2.33 18.89
C ARG A 255 -30.96 -1.86 19.82
N LYS A 256 -32.16 -2.44 19.67
CA LYS A 256 -33.31 -2.18 20.49
C LYS A 256 -33.82 -3.48 21.11
N MET A 257 -34.19 -3.44 22.35
CA MET A 257 -34.83 -4.54 23.10
C MET A 257 -36.03 -4.01 23.83
N ILE A 258 -37.11 -4.78 23.84
CA ILE A 258 -38.34 -4.48 24.59
C ILE A 258 -38.51 -5.62 25.59
N ASP A 259 -38.58 -5.30 26.86
CA ASP A 259 -38.82 -6.26 27.93
C ASP A 259 -39.95 -5.76 28.86
N THR A 260 -40.19 -6.45 29.95
CA THR A 260 -41.23 -6.11 30.94
C THR A 260 -40.95 -4.81 31.71
N THR A 261 -39.70 -4.28 31.61
CA THR A 261 -39.26 -3.05 32.27
C THR A 261 -39.29 -1.84 31.34
N GLY A 262 -39.57 -2.05 30.05
CA GLY A 262 -39.67 -0.98 29.06
C GLY A 262 -38.85 -1.23 27.80
N VAL A 263 -38.41 -0.14 27.18
CA VAL A 263 -37.62 -0.14 25.94
C VAL A 263 -36.18 0.23 26.24
N LYS A 264 -35.27 -0.68 25.95
CA LYS A 264 -33.83 -0.43 26.01
C LYS A 264 -33.27 -0.25 24.60
N ARG A 265 -32.40 0.70 24.44
CA ARG A 265 -31.65 0.93 23.17
C ARG A 265 -30.18 1.12 23.45
N MET A 266 -29.36 0.51 22.61
CA MET A 266 -27.93 0.66 22.62
C MET A 266 -27.47 1.07 21.21
N LYS A 267 -26.77 2.20 21.11
CA LYS A 267 -26.10 2.60 19.88
C LYS A 267 -24.61 2.73 20.16
N TYR A 268 -23.80 2.10 19.33
CA TYR A 268 -22.35 2.24 19.35
C TYR A 268 -21.88 2.76 18.01
N SER A 269 -21.04 3.79 18.05
CA SER A 269 -20.45 4.40 16.88
C SER A 269 -18.92 4.48 17.08
N LEU A 270 -18.18 4.16 16.04
CA LEU A 270 -16.74 4.32 15.95
C LEU A 270 -16.44 5.10 14.67
N GLY A 271 -15.68 6.18 14.77
CA GLY A 271 -15.27 6.94 13.60
C GLY A 271 -13.90 7.56 13.77
N PHE A 272 -13.15 7.62 12.69
CA PHE A 272 -11.88 8.30 12.66
C PHE A 272 -11.52 8.81 11.27
N GLY A 273 -10.62 9.76 11.22
CA GLY A 273 -10.08 10.27 9.98
C GLY A 273 -8.82 11.08 10.19
N GLY A 274 -8.12 11.35 9.10
CA GLY A 274 -6.89 12.08 9.19
C GLY A 274 -6.20 12.32 7.86
N VAL A 275 -5.06 12.99 7.96
CA VAL A 275 -4.17 13.25 6.83
C VAL A 275 -3.24 12.07 6.63
N THR A 276 -3.03 11.67 5.39
CA THR A 276 -2.11 10.58 5.03
C THR A 276 -0.92 11.13 4.26
N LEU A 277 0.25 10.59 4.54
CA LEU A 277 1.47 10.85 3.79
C LEU A 277 2.11 9.50 3.43
N ASP A 278 2.26 9.27 2.13
CA ASP A 278 2.74 8.00 1.60
C ASP A 278 3.86 8.22 0.59
N LYS A 279 4.87 7.36 0.62
CA LYS A 279 5.89 7.26 -0.42
C LYS A 279 5.57 6.09 -1.32
N ARG A 280 5.31 6.35 -2.61
CA ARG A 280 4.97 5.33 -3.60
C ARG A 280 6.21 4.87 -4.36
N LEU A 281 6.34 3.57 -4.53
CA LEU A 281 7.34 2.90 -5.34
C LEU A 281 6.64 2.09 -6.43
N MET A 282 6.97 2.37 -7.69
CA MET A 282 6.47 1.60 -8.82
C MET A 282 7.33 0.35 -9.02
N LEU A 283 6.75 -0.82 -8.87
CA LEU A 283 7.39 -2.10 -9.13
C LEU A 283 7.28 -2.49 -10.61
N SER A 284 6.17 -2.13 -11.25
CA SER A 284 5.92 -2.29 -12.68
C SER A 284 4.97 -1.20 -13.18
N LYS A 285 4.61 -1.22 -14.46
CA LYS A 285 3.60 -0.28 -15.02
C LYS A 285 2.26 -0.35 -14.29
N ASN A 286 1.88 -1.55 -13.83
CA ASN A 286 0.57 -1.81 -13.24
C ASN A 286 0.61 -2.03 -11.73
N LEU A 287 1.79 -2.20 -11.12
CA LEU A 287 1.93 -2.52 -9.71
C LEU A 287 2.75 -1.45 -8.99
N ALA A 288 2.13 -0.84 -8.01
CA ALA A 288 2.77 0.09 -7.10
C ALA A 288 2.64 -0.38 -5.66
N THR A 289 3.64 -0.07 -4.85
CA THR A 289 3.57 -0.20 -3.39
C THR A 289 3.78 1.15 -2.76
N SER A 290 3.24 1.34 -1.56
CA SER A 290 3.46 2.57 -0.80
C SER A 290 3.70 2.24 0.66
N LEU A 291 4.63 2.95 1.24
CA LEU A 291 4.84 2.97 2.68
C LEU A 291 4.49 4.38 3.18
N GLY A 292 3.71 4.47 4.23
CA GLY A 292 3.29 5.75 4.75
C GLY A 292 2.58 5.64 6.08
N PHE A 293 1.95 6.74 6.48
CA PHE A 293 1.19 6.81 7.71
C PHE A 293 -0.02 7.74 7.57
N MET A 294 -0.96 7.60 8.50
CA MET A 294 -2.01 8.56 8.77
C MET A 294 -1.78 9.17 10.15
N LEU A 295 -1.94 10.47 10.23
CA LEU A 295 -2.08 11.21 11.49
C LEU A 295 -3.46 11.85 11.52
N GLY A 296 -4.22 11.60 12.56
CA GLY A 296 -5.59 12.06 12.61
C GLY A 296 -6.20 12.02 14.00
N TRP A 297 -7.50 12.06 14.02
CA TRP A 297 -8.30 11.98 15.24
C TRP A 297 -9.54 11.14 14.99
N GLY A 298 -10.12 10.66 16.08
CA GLY A 298 -11.33 9.87 16.07
C GLY A 298 -11.72 9.47 17.46
N GLY A 299 -12.76 8.68 17.55
CA GLY A 299 -13.24 8.23 18.83
C GLY A 299 -14.37 7.23 18.69
N HIS A 300 -14.87 6.82 19.82
CA HIS A 300 -16.05 5.99 19.89
C HIS A 300 -17.06 6.56 20.89
N THR A 301 -18.32 6.29 20.60
CA THR A 301 -19.46 6.72 21.36
C THR A 301 -20.32 5.51 21.68
N LEU A 302 -20.75 5.40 22.93
CA LEU A 302 -21.73 4.42 23.39
C LEU A 302 -22.92 5.16 23.98
N GLU A 303 -24.07 5.08 23.30
CA GLU A 303 -25.33 5.63 23.79
C GLU A 303 -26.18 4.49 24.36
N LEU A 304 -26.64 4.67 25.57
CA LEU A 304 -27.52 3.74 26.28
C LEU A 304 -28.75 4.49 26.72
N SER A 305 -29.93 3.98 26.42
CA SER A 305 -31.18 4.52 26.88
C SER A 305 -32.12 3.43 27.38
N HIS A 306 -32.84 3.74 28.45
CA HIS A 306 -33.89 2.92 28.99
C HIS A 306 -35.13 3.81 29.23
N VAL A 307 -36.24 3.46 28.61
CA VAL A 307 -37.53 4.14 28.76
C VAL A 307 -38.51 3.14 29.38
N GLY A 308 -38.78 3.33 30.64
CA GLY A 308 -39.53 2.36 31.47
C GLY A 308 -41.05 2.43 31.33
N ASP A 309 -41.62 3.61 31.05
CA ASP A 309 -43.09 3.80 31.13
C ASP A 309 -43.62 4.64 29.95
N ASN A 310 -44.88 4.43 29.63
CA ASN A 310 -45.68 5.33 28.81
C ASN A 310 -46.01 6.57 29.63
N TYR A 311 -45.78 7.75 29.10
CA TYR A 311 -46.18 8.99 29.74
C TYR A 311 -47.69 9.17 29.68
N ASP A 312 -48.29 9.47 30.82
CA ASP A 312 -49.67 9.94 30.94
C ASP A 312 -49.66 11.46 31.11
N TRP A 313 -50.35 12.17 30.23
CA TRP A 313 -50.41 13.63 30.25
C TRP A 313 -50.87 14.18 31.61
N ASN A 314 -51.81 13.53 32.27
CA ASN A 314 -52.34 13.98 33.56
C ASN A 314 -51.37 13.75 34.73
N GLN A 315 -50.39 12.87 34.55
CA GLN A 315 -49.38 12.51 35.56
C GLN A 315 -47.98 12.93 35.17
N LEU A 316 -47.83 13.70 34.06
CA LEU A 316 -46.53 14.00 33.44
C LEU A 316 -45.52 14.57 34.44
N ASN A 317 -45.91 15.52 35.27
CA ASN A 317 -45.02 16.13 36.27
C ASN A 317 -44.50 15.12 37.30
N THR A 318 -45.33 14.22 37.78
CA THR A 318 -44.96 13.17 38.72
C THR A 318 -44.08 12.13 38.06
N GLN A 319 -44.43 11.75 36.83
CA GLN A 319 -43.67 10.78 36.06
C GLN A 319 -42.28 11.31 35.66
N LEU A 320 -42.15 12.58 35.28
CA LEU A 320 -40.86 13.20 35.02
C LEU A 320 -39.96 13.28 36.26
N ALA A 321 -40.56 13.55 37.43
CA ALA A 321 -39.83 13.62 38.70
C ALA A 321 -39.37 12.24 39.23
N SER A 322 -40.10 11.17 38.88
CA SER A 322 -39.88 9.80 39.38
C SER A 322 -39.48 8.82 38.27
N SER A 323 -39.21 9.29 37.04
CA SER A 323 -39.03 8.43 35.89
C SER A 323 -37.78 7.56 35.98
N ASN A 324 -37.97 6.26 35.71
CA ASN A 324 -36.89 5.31 35.45
C ASN A 324 -36.30 5.48 34.04
N ASN A 325 -36.52 6.63 33.42
CA ASN A 325 -35.98 6.94 32.09
C ASN A 325 -34.58 7.43 32.23
N ASN A 326 -33.64 6.67 31.71
CA ASN A 326 -32.25 6.97 31.76
C ASN A 326 -31.70 7.09 30.33
N TYR A 327 -30.90 8.11 30.11
CA TYR A 327 -30.08 8.27 28.89
C TYR A 327 -28.69 8.67 29.31
N VAL A 328 -27.70 8.02 28.71
CA VAL A 328 -26.29 8.39 28.84
C VAL A 328 -25.60 8.19 27.53
N LYS A 329 -24.82 9.17 27.15
CA LYS A 329 -23.89 9.11 25.99
C LYS A 329 -22.47 9.14 26.52
N LEU A 330 -21.77 8.05 26.37
CA LEU A 330 -20.35 7.91 26.74
C LEU A 330 -19.48 8.15 25.51
N GLU A 331 -18.49 9.02 25.63
CA GLU A 331 -17.62 9.40 24.53
C GLU A 331 -16.15 9.30 24.95
N LYS A 332 -15.31 8.86 24.02
CA LYS A 332 -13.85 8.89 24.17
C LYS A 332 -13.17 9.22 22.85
N ASN A 333 -12.32 10.24 22.87
CA ASN A 333 -11.65 10.76 21.71
C ASN A 333 -10.13 10.53 21.79
N TYR A 334 -9.51 10.39 20.62
CA TYR A 334 -8.10 10.06 20.46
C TYR A 334 -7.44 10.89 19.37
N ILE A 335 -6.16 11.15 19.55
CA ILE A 335 -5.24 11.40 18.46
C ILE A 335 -4.76 10.02 17.98
N LEU A 336 -4.72 9.84 16.66
CA LEU A 336 -4.45 8.55 16.03
C LEU A 336 -3.22 8.64 15.13
N PHE A 337 -2.37 7.65 15.25
CA PHE A 337 -1.25 7.44 14.35
C PHE A 337 -1.33 6.02 13.76
N GLN A 338 -1.32 5.91 12.43
CA GLN A 338 -1.43 4.63 11.75
C GLN A 338 -0.34 4.50 10.70
N PRO A 339 0.80 3.85 11.01
CA PRO A 339 1.70 3.35 9.98
C PRO A 339 0.98 2.31 9.12
N LYS A 340 1.19 2.40 7.81
CA LYS A 340 0.52 1.51 6.84
C LYS A 340 1.40 1.19 5.64
N PHE A 341 1.20 0.00 5.12
CA PHE A 341 1.72 -0.47 3.85
C PHE A 341 0.55 -0.67 2.89
N GLU A 342 0.72 -0.26 1.64
CA GLU A 342 -0.32 -0.31 0.63
C GLU A 342 0.23 -0.90 -0.66
N VAL A 343 -0.59 -1.69 -1.31
CA VAL A 343 -0.37 -2.23 -2.66
C VAL A 343 -1.50 -1.73 -3.56
N LEU A 344 -1.14 -1.21 -4.72
CA LEU A 344 -2.08 -0.73 -5.72
C LEU A 344 -1.80 -1.45 -7.04
N TYR A 345 -2.79 -2.16 -7.54
CA TYR A 345 -2.73 -2.81 -8.84
C TYR A 345 -3.66 -2.11 -9.83
N ARG A 346 -3.09 -1.58 -10.92
CA ARG A 346 -3.82 -0.90 -11.99
C ARG A 346 -4.46 -1.94 -12.92
N LEU A 347 -5.78 -1.86 -13.07
CA LEU A 347 -6.56 -2.68 -14.01
C LEU A 347 -6.71 -1.97 -15.35
N THR A 348 -7.05 -0.68 -15.30
CA THR A 348 -7.17 0.22 -16.47
C THR A 348 -6.49 1.55 -16.15
N ASP A 349 -6.50 2.51 -17.06
CA ASP A 349 -5.88 3.82 -16.85
C ASP A 349 -6.54 4.65 -15.74
N TRP A 350 -7.77 4.32 -15.35
CA TRP A 350 -8.54 5.05 -14.34
C TRP A 350 -9.01 4.19 -13.16
N LEU A 351 -8.91 2.84 -13.25
CA LEU A 351 -9.39 1.91 -12.24
C LEU A 351 -8.27 0.97 -11.78
N GLY A 352 -8.17 0.77 -10.49
CA GLY A 352 -7.28 -0.21 -9.87
C GLY A 352 -7.92 -0.88 -8.66
N ILE A 353 -7.19 -1.82 -8.07
CA ILE A 353 -7.49 -2.43 -6.79
C ILE A 353 -6.41 -2.00 -5.81
N ARG A 354 -6.85 -1.49 -4.67
CA ARG A 354 -6.01 -1.08 -3.56
C ARG A 354 -6.18 -2.08 -2.42
N ALA A 355 -5.08 -2.54 -1.85
CA ALA A 355 -5.05 -3.28 -0.60
C ALA A 355 -4.08 -2.59 0.37
N ALA A 356 -4.45 -2.49 1.64
CA ALA A 356 -3.57 -1.91 2.64
C ALA A 356 -3.66 -2.66 3.96
N VAL A 357 -2.55 -2.71 4.67
CA VAL A 357 -2.45 -3.19 6.04
C VAL A 357 -1.77 -2.10 6.88
N GLY A 358 -2.29 -1.88 8.07
CA GLY A 358 -1.73 -0.90 9.00
C GLY A 358 -1.99 -1.29 10.45
N TYR A 359 -1.42 -0.54 11.35
CA TYR A 359 -1.66 -0.70 12.78
C TYR A 359 -2.02 0.64 13.39
N MET A 360 -3.23 0.73 13.98
CA MET A 360 -3.70 1.92 14.64
C MET A 360 -3.08 2.02 16.03
N LEU A 361 -2.53 3.18 16.35
CA LEU A 361 -2.06 3.58 17.68
C LEU A 361 -2.85 4.79 18.11
N SER A 362 -3.39 4.75 19.32
CA SER A 362 -4.23 5.80 19.87
C SER A 362 -3.61 6.46 21.09
N TYR A 363 -3.76 7.76 21.17
CA TYR A 363 -3.41 8.56 22.33
C TYR A 363 -4.60 9.44 22.74
N SER A 364 -4.97 9.41 24.01
CA SER A 364 -6.04 10.24 24.55
C SER A 364 -5.49 11.18 25.61
N TYR A 365 -5.84 12.47 25.54
CA TYR A 365 -5.47 13.46 26.57
C TYR A 365 -6.14 13.18 27.91
N HIS A 366 -7.34 12.59 27.89
CA HIS A 366 -8.08 12.23 29.11
C HIS A 366 -8.02 10.73 29.29
N SER A 367 -7.59 10.26 30.45
CA SER A 367 -7.50 8.83 30.74
C SER A 367 -8.86 8.16 30.77
N GLY A 368 -9.89 8.87 31.22
CA GLY A 368 -11.26 8.39 31.39
C GLY A 368 -12.18 8.62 30.19
N TRP A 369 -13.41 8.15 30.35
CA TRP A 369 -14.52 8.43 29.46
C TRP A 369 -15.25 9.69 29.90
N ASN A 370 -15.85 10.39 28.96
CA ASN A 370 -16.77 11.49 29.21
C ASN A 370 -18.21 10.99 29.04
N ALA A 371 -19.10 11.42 29.96
CA ALA A 371 -20.53 11.26 29.83
C ALA A 371 -21.14 12.58 29.37
N ASN A 372 -21.93 12.54 28.32
CA ASN A 372 -22.73 13.68 27.87
C ASN A 372 -24.21 13.42 28.25
N ILE A 373 -24.76 14.28 29.04
CA ILE A 373 -26.15 14.21 29.51
C ILE A 373 -26.78 15.59 29.32
N CYS A 374 -27.71 15.70 28.37
CA CYS A 374 -28.40 16.98 28.07
C CYS A 374 -27.41 18.13 27.74
N ASP A 375 -26.39 17.85 26.92
CA ASP A 375 -25.32 18.75 26.48
C ASP A 375 -24.27 19.13 27.55
N ASP A 376 -24.46 18.69 28.80
CA ASP A 376 -23.43 18.81 29.83
C ASP A 376 -22.44 17.64 29.78
N ILE A 377 -21.14 17.94 29.79
CA ILE A 377 -20.08 16.95 29.72
C ILE A 377 -19.48 16.73 31.11
N PHE A 378 -19.47 15.49 31.54
CA PHE A 378 -18.93 15.07 32.83
C PHE A 378 -17.85 14.00 32.63
N GLU A 379 -16.77 14.08 33.38
CA GLU A 379 -15.79 12.99 33.42
C GLU A 379 -16.34 11.80 34.23
N VAL A 380 -16.29 10.61 33.65
CA VAL A 380 -16.73 9.38 34.32
C VAL A 380 -15.63 8.90 35.25
N LYS A 381 -15.84 9.08 36.58
CA LYS A 381 -14.87 8.65 37.60
C LYS A 381 -14.59 7.15 37.54
N ASN A 382 -13.32 6.79 37.77
CA ASN A 382 -12.86 5.38 37.75
C ASN A 382 -13.14 4.63 36.45
N SER A 383 -13.34 5.35 35.35
CA SER A 383 -13.46 4.72 34.04
C SER A 383 -12.11 4.19 33.57
N PRO A 384 -12.09 3.08 32.81
CA PRO A 384 -10.85 2.48 32.34
C PRO A 384 -10.14 3.36 31.30
N GLU A 385 -8.81 3.23 31.22
CA GLU A 385 -8.02 3.80 30.14
C GLU A 385 -8.19 2.94 28.88
N THR A 386 -9.32 3.11 28.19
CA THR A 386 -9.57 2.39 26.94
C THR A 386 -8.73 2.98 25.82
N LYS A 387 -8.11 2.09 25.02
CA LYS A 387 -7.31 2.45 23.83
C LYS A 387 -8.00 1.93 22.58
N LEU A 388 -7.78 2.63 21.48
CA LEU A 388 -8.25 2.25 20.15
C LEU A 388 -7.03 1.79 19.32
N ASP A 389 -6.33 0.79 19.82
CA ASP A 389 -5.14 0.23 19.17
C ASP A 389 -5.53 -1.07 18.46
N GLY A 390 -5.08 -1.26 17.22
CA GLY A 390 -5.41 -2.49 16.53
C GLY A 390 -4.90 -2.60 15.11
N LEU A 391 -5.07 -3.80 14.56
CA LEU A 391 -4.74 -4.11 13.17
C LEU A 391 -5.85 -3.61 12.25
N THR A 392 -5.46 -2.99 11.15
CA THR A 392 -6.35 -2.56 10.08
C THR A 392 -5.99 -3.26 8.78
N ILE A 393 -6.99 -3.78 8.08
CA ILE A 393 -6.84 -4.40 6.77
C ILE A 393 -7.92 -3.82 5.87
N SER A 394 -7.56 -3.28 4.72
CA SER A 394 -8.53 -2.75 3.76
C SER A 394 -8.24 -3.23 2.35
N VAL A 395 -9.30 -3.52 1.60
CA VAL A 395 -9.23 -3.84 0.16
C VAL A 395 -10.39 -3.13 -0.51
N GLY A 396 -10.13 -2.38 -1.56
CA GLY A 396 -11.18 -1.64 -2.28
C GLY A 396 -10.74 -1.16 -3.66
N PRO A 397 -11.68 -0.62 -4.45
CA PRO A 397 -11.38 -0.02 -5.73
C PRO A 397 -10.60 1.27 -5.54
N TRP A 398 -9.72 1.56 -6.48
CA TRP A 398 -9.00 2.84 -6.60
C TRP A 398 -9.36 3.50 -7.92
N PHE A 399 -9.73 4.77 -7.89
CA PHE A 399 -10.11 5.57 -9.05
C PHE A 399 -9.12 6.72 -9.24
N GLY A 400 -8.50 6.79 -10.42
CA GLY A 400 -7.48 7.77 -10.80
C GLY A 400 -6.04 7.23 -10.68
N PHE A 401 -5.16 7.80 -11.52
CA PHE A 401 -3.72 7.49 -11.54
C PHE A 401 -2.91 8.71 -11.93
#